data_32af388d1d2163d9c5cf4c8f2efa24a4
#
_entry.id   32af388d1d2163d9c5cf4c8f2efa24a4
#
_cell.length_a   1.000
_cell.length_b   1.000
_cell.length_c   1.000
_cell.angle_alpha   90.00
_cell.angle_beta   90.00
_cell.angle_gamma   90.00
#
_symmetry.space_group_name_H-M   'P 1'
#
loop_
_entity.id
_entity.type
_entity.pdbx_description
1 polymer ?
#
loop_
_entity_poly.entity_id
_entity_poly.type
_entity_poly.pdbx_seq_one_letter_code
_entity_poly.pdbx_strand_id
1 'polypeptide(L)'
;SLATPARWGATALAAGFIGTNWLLYAVSVTTGNVLQASLGYFMNPLVNVLLGVLFLGERLRRGQWAAVGIAVAAVVVMSVAMGQVPWIALGLAFSFGLYGFVKKRFPTPVHAVTTMTAETVVLLPAFAVGMVWLGQAGLLTTFTEGPAHFWLMAGLGVLTAVPLILFSAAAKSLT
;
A
#
# COMPACT_ATOMS: atom_id res chain seq x y z
N SER A 1 2.22 -5.73 23.71
CA SER A 1 2.60 -7.03 23.10
C SER A 1 1.56 -7.43 22.04
N LEU A 2 2.00 -8.11 20.98
CA LEU A 2 1.15 -8.69 19.94
C LEU A 2 0.50 -10.03 20.39
N ALA A 3 0.46 -10.31 21.69
CA ALA A 3 0.21 -11.63 22.25
C ALA A 3 -1.22 -12.18 22.12
N THR A 4 -2.16 -11.50 21.46
CA THR A 4 -3.53 -12.00 21.29
C THR A 4 -3.79 -12.49 19.87
N PRO A 5 -4.52 -13.61 19.66
CA PRO A 5 -4.86 -14.13 18.31
C PRO A 5 -5.54 -13.08 17.43
N ALA A 6 -6.42 -12.25 18.00
CA ALA A 6 -7.10 -11.20 17.27
C ALA A 6 -6.14 -10.14 16.68
N ARG A 7 -5.05 -9.82 17.40
CA ARG A 7 -4.03 -8.88 16.91
C ARG A 7 -3.20 -9.47 15.79
N TRP A 8 -2.86 -10.75 15.87
CA TRP A 8 -2.20 -11.46 14.78
C TRP A 8 -3.08 -11.53 13.54
N GLY A 9 -4.39 -11.77 13.69
CA GLY A 9 -5.34 -11.71 12.60
C GLY A 9 -5.39 -10.33 11.93
N ALA A 10 -5.44 -9.25 12.72
CA ALA A 10 -5.40 -7.88 12.21
C ALA A 10 -4.06 -7.56 11.50
N THR A 11 -2.93 -8.02 12.07
CA THR A 11 -1.61 -7.85 11.45
C THR A 11 -1.53 -8.61 10.12
N ALA A 12 -2.04 -9.84 10.04
CA ALA A 12 -2.07 -10.63 8.82
C ALA A 12 -2.97 -10.00 7.75
N LEU A 13 -4.14 -9.47 8.13
CA LEU A 13 -5.02 -8.72 7.22
C LEU A 13 -4.34 -7.44 6.70
N ALA A 14 -3.71 -6.67 7.59
CA ALA A 14 -2.96 -5.48 7.20
C ALA A 14 -1.81 -5.84 6.25
N ALA A 15 -1.05 -6.89 6.58
CA ALA A 15 0.01 -7.42 5.75
C ALA A 15 -0.51 -7.82 4.36
N GLY A 16 -1.63 -8.54 4.29
CA GLY A 16 -2.26 -8.92 3.03
C GLY A 16 -2.62 -7.71 2.15
N PHE A 17 -3.22 -6.67 2.74
CA PHE A 17 -3.58 -5.47 1.99
C PHE A 17 -2.36 -4.67 1.52
N ILE A 18 -1.35 -4.49 2.37
CA ILE A 18 -0.15 -3.75 1.94
C ILE A 18 0.69 -4.57 0.95
N GLY A 19 0.76 -5.89 1.09
CA GLY A 19 1.40 -6.78 0.13
C GLY A 19 0.71 -6.74 -1.25
N THR A 20 -0.62 -6.77 -1.27
CA THR A 20 -1.41 -6.59 -2.50
C THR A 20 -1.14 -5.23 -3.14
N ASN A 21 -1.05 -4.16 -2.34
CA ASN A 21 -0.71 -2.82 -2.82
C ASN A 21 0.66 -2.80 -3.49
N TRP A 22 1.67 -3.39 -2.88
CA TRP A 22 3.02 -3.45 -3.44
C TRP A 22 3.08 -4.27 -4.73
N LEU A 23 2.35 -5.39 -4.80
CA LEU A 23 2.25 -6.18 -6.04
C LEU A 23 1.58 -5.39 -7.16
N LEU A 24 0.46 -4.74 -6.88
CA LEU A 24 -0.23 -3.91 -7.88
C LEU A 24 0.64 -2.76 -8.36
N TYR A 25 1.41 -2.14 -7.47
CA TYR A 25 2.36 -1.10 -7.84
C TYR A 25 3.47 -1.66 -8.73
N ALA A 26 4.08 -2.78 -8.36
CA ALA A 26 5.11 -3.42 -9.16
C ALA A 26 4.60 -3.80 -10.56
N VAL A 27 3.42 -4.43 -10.65
CA VAL A 27 2.77 -4.75 -11.92
C VAL A 27 2.51 -3.48 -12.73
N SER A 28 2.02 -2.41 -12.10
CA SER A 28 1.75 -1.14 -12.77
C SER A 28 3.01 -0.55 -13.43
N VAL A 29 4.13 -0.56 -12.71
CA VAL A 29 5.40 -0.01 -13.22
C VAL A 29 5.97 -0.91 -14.33
N THR A 30 5.99 -2.22 -14.13
CA THR A 30 6.56 -3.18 -15.11
C THR A 30 5.74 -3.30 -16.38
N THR A 31 4.43 -3.04 -16.32
CA THR A 31 3.54 -3.05 -17.49
C THR A 31 3.35 -1.67 -18.14
N GLY A 32 4.10 -0.65 -17.70
CA GLY A 32 4.03 0.71 -18.25
C GLY A 32 2.79 1.52 -17.82
N ASN A 33 2.00 1.01 -16.86
CA ASN A 33 0.79 1.67 -16.35
C ASN A 33 1.07 2.68 -15.21
N VAL A 34 2.18 3.42 -15.30
CA VAL A 34 2.63 4.36 -14.24
C VAL A 34 1.60 5.45 -13.96
N LEU A 35 0.85 5.87 -14.99
CA LEU A 35 -0.23 6.85 -14.85
C LEU A 35 -1.35 6.34 -13.94
N GLN A 36 -1.73 5.05 -14.08
CA GLN A 36 -2.71 4.43 -13.19
C GLN A 36 -2.18 4.30 -11.75
N ALA A 37 -0.88 3.99 -11.57
CA ALA A 37 -0.27 3.97 -10.23
C ALA A 37 -0.37 5.34 -9.56
N SER A 38 0.00 6.40 -10.27
CA SER A 38 -0.09 7.77 -9.78
C SER A 38 -1.54 8.14 -9.40
N LEU A 39 -2.50 7.84 -10.27
CA LEU A 39 -3.92 8.07 -10.01
C LEU A 39 -4.38 7.33 -8.74
N GLY A 40 -3.96 6.07 -8.55
CA GLY A 40 -4.28 5.29 -7.37
C GLY A 40 -3.83 5.97 -6.08
N TYR A 41 -2.63 6.52 -6.04
CA TYR A 41 -2.14 7.27 -4.88
C TYR A 41 -2.91 8.56 -4.63
N PHE A 42 -3.31 9.28 -5.68
CA PHE A 42 -4.19 10.45 -5.52
C PHE A 42 -5.59 10.08 -5.02
N MET A 43 -6.07 8.87 -5.29
CA MET A 43 -7.35 8.38 -4.80
C MET A 43 -7.31 7.91 -3.33
N ASN A 44 -6.12 7.65 -2.75
CA ASN A 44 -6.00 7.14 -1.38
C ASN A 44 -6.74 8.00 -0.33
N PRO A 45 -6.62 9.34 -0.29
CA PRO A 45 -7.35 10.16 0.67
C PRO A 45 -8.86 10.01 0.53
N LEU A 46 -9.36 9.87 -0.71
CA LEU A 46 -10.79 9.66 -1.00
C LEU A 46 -11.31 8.36 -0.44
N VAL A 47 -10.58 7.26 -0.71
CA VAL A 47 -10.96 5.93 -0.21
C VAL A 47 -10.90 5.92 1.32
N ASN A 48 -9.90 6.55 1.93
CA ASN A 48 -9.82 6.68 3.39
C ASN A 48 -11.02 7.44 3.97
N VAL A 49 -11.43 8.54 3.35
CA VAL A 49 -12.62 9.30 3.75
C VAL A 49 -13.88 8.45 3.55
N LEU A 50 -14.01 7.76 2.42
CA LEU A 50 -15.14 6.88 2.14
C LEU A 50 -15.26 5.76 3.19
N LEU A 51 -14.17 5.09 3.53
CA LEU A 51 -14.14 4.05 4.56
C LEU A 51 -14.44 4.62 5.95
N GLY A 52 -13.95 5.83 6.27
CA GLY A 52 -14.25 6.54 7.51
C GLY A 52 -15.75 6.83 7.66
N VAL A 53 -16.39 7.32 6.60
CA VAL A 53 -17.84 7.59 6.60
C VAL A 53 -18.66 6.30 6.68
N LEU A 54 -18.36 5.32 5.84
CA LEU A 54 -19.17 4.11 5.71
C LEU A 54 -19.07 3.17 6.92
N PHE A 55 -17.86 3.01 7.46
CA PHE A 55 -17.57 1.98 8.48
C PHE A 55 -17.29 2.55 9.88
N LEU A 56 -16.82 3.79 9.99
CA LEU A 56 -16.55 4.44 11.27
C LEU A 56 -17.63 5.46 11.66
N GLY A 57 -18.62 5.72 10.78
CA GLY A 57 -19.70 6.66 11.03
C GLY A 57 -19.22 8.11 11.12
N GLU A 58 -18.08 8.44 10.51
CA GLU A 58 -17.53 9.80 10.50
C GLU A 58 -18.46 10.73 9.71
N ARG A 59 -18.75 11.90 10.29
CA ARG A 59 -19.58 12.90 9.61
C ARG A 59 -18.69 13.91 8.90
N LEU A 60 -18.83 14.00 7.60
CA LEU A 60 -18.11 14.98 6.79
C LEU A 60 -18.77 16.37 6.90
N ARG A 61 -17.93 17.39 6.99
CA ARG A 61 -18.35 18.78 6.82
C ARG A 61 -18.64 19.06 5.34
N ARG A 62 -19.48 20.09 5.05
CA ARG A 62 -19.86 20.45 3.67
C ARG A 62 -18.66 20.65 2.73
N GLY A 63 -17.57 21.28 3.22
CA GLY A 63 -16.35 21.47 2.44
C GLY A 63 -15.63 20.14 2.11
N GLN A 64 -15.67 19.14 3.01
CA GLN A 64 -15.10 17.83 2.76
C GLN A 64 -15.92 17.07 1.70
N TRP A 65 -17.25 17.17 1.70
CA TRP A 65 -18.10 16.64 0.64
C TRP A 65 -17.78 17.26 -0.72
N ALA A 66 -17.54 18.57 -0.77
CA ALA A 66 -17.11 19.24 -2.01
C ALA A 66 -15.76 18.70 -2.51
N ALA A 67 -14.78 18.52 -1.61
CA ALA A 67 -13.49 17.93 -1.96
C ALA A 67 -13.64 16.50 -2.50
N VAL A 68 -14.47 15.65 -1.87
CA VAL A 68 -14.79 14.30 -2.36
C VAL A 68 -15.42 14.38 -3.75
N GLY A 69 -16.37 15.28 -3.97
CA GLY A 69 -17.02 15.48 -5.27
C GLY A 69 -16.03 15.86 -6.38
N ILE A 70 -15.13 16.81 -6.11
CA ILE A 70 -14.09 17.23 -7.06
C ILE A 70 -13.18 16.05 -7.41
N ALA A 71 -12.79 15.27 -6.42
CA ALA A 71 -11.87 14.16 -6.63
C ALA A 71 -12.55 12.99 -7.37
N VAL A 72 -13.84 12.71 -7.12
CA VAL A 72 -14.63 11.76 -7.91
C VAL A 72 -14.72 12.24 -9.37
N ALA A 73 -15.00 13.52 -9.58
CA ALA A 73 -15.04 14.11 -10.92
C ALA A 73 -13.69 13.96 -11.64
N ALA A 74 -12.57 14.20 -10.95
CA ALA A 74 -11.23 14.00 -11.52
C ALA A 74 -10.99 12.55 -11.95
N VAL A 75 -11.41 11.57 -11.13
CA VAL A 75 -11.31 10.14 -11.48
C VAL A 75 -12.15 9.80 -12.71
N VAL A 76 -13.37 10.32 -12.79
CA VAL A 76 -14.26 10.11 -13.95
C VAL A 76 -13.63 10.70 -15.22
N VAL A 77 -13.16 11.95 -15.16
CA VAL A 77 -12.49 12.62 -16.28
C VAL A 77 -11.28 11.81 -16.76
N MET A 78 -10.44 11.35 -15.82
CA MET A 78 -9.27 10.53 -16.16
C MET A 78 -9.68 9.18 -16.76
N SER A 79 -10.72 8.53 -16.24
CA SER A 79 -11.23 7.25 -16.78
C SER A 79 -11.73 7.42 -18.22
N VAL A 80 -12.47 8.49 -18.48
CA VAL A 80 -12.95 8.83 -19.83
C VAL A 80 -11.78 9.13 -20.76
N ALA A 81 -10.80 9.92 -20.32
CA ALA A 81 -9.62 10.26 -21.10
C ALA A 81 -8.76 9.03 -21.42
N MET A 82 -8.70 8.05 -20.53
CA MET A 82 -8.00 6.78 -20.75
C MET A 82 -8.78 5.76 -21.58
N GLY A 83 -10.06 6.02 -21.84
CA GLY A 83 -10.94 5.10 -22.57
C GLY A 83 -11.21 3.76 -21.87
N GLN A 84 -10.83 3.64 -20.60
CA GLN A 84 -10.98 2.41 -19.81
C GLN A 84 -11.08 2.71 -18.32
N VAL A 85 -11.71 1.80 -17.57
CA VAL A 85 -11.74 1.88 -16.11
C VAL A 85 -10.32 1.62 -15.56
N PRO A 86 -9.79 2.49 -14.69
CA PRO A 86 -8.44 2.37 -14.16
C PRO A 86 -8.38 1.35 -13.01
N TRP A 87 -8.51 0.06 -13.32
CA TRP A 87 -8.58 -1.02 -12.32
C TRP A 87 -7.37 -1.09 -11.40
N ILE A 88 -6.18 -0.81 -11.93
CA ILE A 88 -4.94 -0.78 -11.13
C ILE A 88 -5.01 0.38 -10.13
N ALA A 89 -5.45 1.56 -10.55
CA ALA A 89 -5.59 2.71 -9.66
C ALA A 89 -6.61 2.44 -8.55
N LEU A 90 -7.76 1.87 -8.89
CA LEU A 90 -8.77 1.45 -7.91
C LEU A 90 -8.21 0.41 -6.94
N GLY A 91 -7.55 -0.63 -7.46
CA GLY A 91 -6.92 -1.66 -6.64
C GLY A 91 -5.89 -1.09 -5.66
N LEU A 92 -5.03 -0.18 -6.11
CA LEU A 92 -4.05 0.52 -5.27
C LEU A 92 -4.74 1.36 -4.19
N ALA A 93 -5.74 2.16 -4.56
CA ALA A 93 -6.45 3.01 -3.63
C ALA A 93 -7.20 2.21 -2.56
N PHE A 94 -7.92 1.16 -2.95
CA PHE A 94 -8.67 0.34 -2.01
C PHE A 94 -7.77 -0.52 -1.13
N SER A 95 -6.73 -1.14 -1.67
CA SER A 95 -5.79 -1.96 -0.88
C SER A 95 -5.10 -1.12 0.20
N PHE A 96 -4.63 0.07 -0.14
CA PHE A 96 -4.03 0.99 0.83
C PHE A 96 -5.03 1.57 1.81
N GLY A 97 -6.23 1.94 1.35
CA GLY A 97 -7.31 2.42 2.21
C GLY A 97 -7.75 1.38 3.23
N LEU A 98 -7.93 0.12 2.80
CA LEU A 98 -8.26 -1.00 3.69
C LEU A 98 -7.13 -1.32 4.68
N TYR A 99 -5.87 -1.22 4.25
CA TYR A 99 -4.72 -1.30 5.16
C TYR A 99 -4.82 -0.25 6.27
N GLY A 100 -5.04 1.02 5.93
CA GLY A 100 -5.20 2.12 6.89
C GLY A 100 -6.41 1.91 7.80
N PHE A 101 -7.54 1.44 7.24
CA PHE A 101 -8.75 1.13 7.98
C PHE A 101 -8.52 0.03 9.03
N VAL A 102 -7.86 -1.08 8.66
CA VAL A 102 -7.53 -2.16 9.60
C VAL A 102 -6.66 -1.63 10.73
N LYS A 103 -5.64 -0.83 10.43
CA LYS A 103 -4.77 -0.23 11.46
C LYS A 103 -5.52 0.73 12.38
N LYS A 104 -6.49 1.50 11.88
CA LYS A 104 -7.33 2.40 12.68
C LYS A 104 -8.33 1.62 13.54
N ARG A 105 -8.93 0.56 13.00
CA ARG A 105 -9.95 -0.24 13.69
C ARG A 105 -9.37 -1.14 14.78
N PHE A 106 -8.12 -1.60 14.59
CA PHE A 106 -7.42 -2.50 15.50
C PHE A 106 -6.08 -1.89 15.93
N PRO A 107 -6.09 -0.81 16.73
CA PRO A 107 -4.87 -0.15 17.13
C PRO A 107 -4.01 -1.09 18.00
N THR A 108 -2.74 -1.19 17.65
CA THR A 108 -1.78 -1.99 18.42
C THR A 108 -0.95 -1.07 19.31
N PRO A 109 -0.85 -1.35 20.63
CA PRO A 109 -0.09 -0.53 21.57
C PRO A 109 1.42 -0.79 21.47
N VAL A 110 1.92 -0.99 20.26
CA VAL A 110 3.34 -1.22 19.96
C VAL A 110 3.87 -0.16 19.01
N HIS A 111 5.18 -0.01 18.97
CA HIS A 111 5.82 0.94 18.08
C HIS A 111 5.47 0.64 16.60
N ALA A 112 5.35 1.69 15.78
CA ALA A 112 5.05 1.53 14.35
C ALA A 112 6.08 0.63 13.64
N VAL A 113 7.36 0.76 13.99
CA VAL A 113 8.43 -0.11 13.47
C VAL A 113 8.16 -1.58 13.76
N THR A 114 7.77 -1.92 15.00
CA THR A 114 7.45 -3.30 15.39
C THR A 114 6.27 -3.86 14.59
N THR A 115 5.25 -3.05 14.35
CA THR A 115 4.09 -3.47 13.56
C THR A 115 4.48 -3.70 12.10
N MET A 116 5.26 -2.79 11.50
CA MET A 116 5.75 -2.94 10.13
C MET A 116 6.67 -4.16 9.98
N THR A 117 7.55 -4.40 10.95
CA THR A 117 8.38 -5.62 10.96
C THR A 117 7.52 -6.88 11.02
N ALA A 118 6.50 -6.91 11.87
CA ALA A 118 5.59 -8.06 11.97
C ALA A 118 4.82 -8.28 10.64
N GLU A 119 4.33 -7.23 10.00
CA GLU A 119 3.68 -7.29 8.68
C GLU A 119 4.63 -7.84 7.62
N THR A 120 5.89 -7.36 7.60
CA THR A 120 6.92 -7.85 6.67
C THR A 120 7.25 -9.33 6.91
N VAL A 121 7.39 -9.76 8.17
CA VAL A 121 7.63 -11.17 8.51
C VAL A 121 6.47 -12.06 8.07
N VAL A 122 5.22 -11.60 8.20
CA VAL A 122 4.04 -12.33 7.71
C VAL A 122 4.05 -12.45 6.18
N LEU A 123 4.51 -11.44 5.45
CA LEU A 123 4.59 -11.46 3.98
C LEU A 123 5.79 -12.24 3.46
N LEU A 124 6.84 -12.42 4.25
CA LEU A 124 8.11 -13.02 3.82
C LEU A 124 7.93 -14.40 3.17
N PRO A 125 7.13 -15.35 3.72
CA PRO A 125 6.90 -16.63 3.06
C PRO A 125 6.26 -16.50 1.68
N ALA A 126 5.26 -15.62 1.54
CA ALA A 126 4.58 -15.41 0.27
C ALA A 126 5.53 -14.82 -0.78
N PHE A 127 6.33 -13.83 -0.41
CA PHE A 127 7.34 -13.26 -1.30
C PHE A 127 8.46 -14.25 -1.62
N ALA A 128 8.89 -15.07 -0.66
CA ALA A 128 9.88 -16.12 -0.91
C ALA A 128 9.38 -17.14 -1.95
N VAL A 129 8.14 -17.61 -1.82
CA VAL A 129 7.50 -18.48 -2.81
C VAL A 129 7.41 -17.80 -4.18
N GLY A 130 7.00 -16.54 -4.22
CA GLY A 130 6.97 -15.75 -5.46
C GLY A 130 8.36 -15.63 -6.10
N MET A 131 9.40 -15.38 -5.33
CA MET A 131 10.79 -15.31 -5.80
C MET A 131 11.27 -16.64 -6.40
N VAL A 132 10.96 -17.76 -5.72
CA VAL A 132 11.30 -19.11 -6.25
C VAL A 132 10.58 -19.35 -7.56
N TRP A 133 9.28 -19.04 -7.62
CA TRP A 133 8.49 -19.20 -8.84
C TRP A 133 9.02 -18.34 -10.01
N LEU A 134 9.33 -17.07 -9.77
CA LEU A 134 9.92 -16.16 -10.76
C LEU A 134 11.30 -16.67 -11.21
N GLY A 135 12.09 -17.21 -10.30
CA GLY A 135 13.38 -17.82 -10.61
C GLY A 135 13.26 -19.02 -11.55
N GLN A 136 12.30 -19.92 -11.28
CA GLN A 136 12.01 -21.07 -12.14
C GLN A 136 11.47 -20.65 -13.52
N ALA A 137 10.70 -19.55 -13.58
CA ALA A 137 10.21 -18.98 -14.82
C ALA A 137 11.28 -18.22 -15.62
N GLY A 138 12.50 -18.09 -15.13
CA GLY A 138 13.58 -17.34 -15.77
C GLY A 138 13.37 -15.82 -15.80
N LEU A 139 12.44 -15.32 -14.97
CA LEU A 139 12.07 -13.90 -14.90
C LEU A 139 12.85 -13.11 -13.85
N LEU A 140 13.73 -13.77 -13.10
CA LEU A 140 14.48 -13.18 -12.00
C LEU A 140 15.81 -12.64 -12.51
N THR A 141 15.92 -11.34 -12.68
CA THR A 141 17.13 -10.66 -13.16
C THR A 141 18.10 -10.29 -12.04
N THR A 142 17.66 -10.36 -10.77
CA THR A 142 18.41 -9.89 -9.60
C THR A 142 19.82 -10.46 -9.49
N PHE A 143 20.02 -11.72 -9.89
CA PHE A 143 21.30 -12.41 -9.81
C PHE A 143 21.96 -12.64 -11.18
N THR A 144 21.28 -12.34 -12.28
CA THR A 144 21.76 -12.63 -13.65
C THR A 144 22.41 -11.43 -14.32
N GLU A 145 22.07 -10.20 -13.90
CA GLU A 145 22.56 -8.95 -14.52
C GLU A 145 23.83 -8.38 -13.83
N GLY A 146 24.48 -9.20 -13.01
CA GLY A 146 25.75 -8.86 -12.39
C GLY A 146 25.66 -8.14 -11.03
N PRO A 147 26.81 -7.97 -10.36
CA PRO A 147 26.83 -7.48 -8.97
C PRO A 147 26.34 -6.05 -8.81
N ALA A 148 26.49 -5.19 -9.81
CA ALA A 148 25.98 -3.83 -9.75
C ALA A 148 24.46 -3.80 -9.65
N HIS A 149 23.74 -4.64 -10.40
CA HIS A 149 22.31 -4.76 -10.35
C HIS A 149 21.81 -5.26 -8.97
N PHE A 150 22.51 -6.26 -8.41
CA PHE A 150 22.22 -6.74 -7.05
C PHE A 150 22.33 -5.62 -6.01
N TRP A 151 23.41 -4.83 -6.04
CA TRP A 151 23.60 -3.73 -5.09
C TRP A 151 22.62 -2.60 -5.28
N LEU A 152 22.20 -2.32 -6.50
CA LEU A 152 21.12 -1.36 -6.77
C LEU A 152 19.80 -1.82 -6.16
N MET A 153 19.44 -3.10 -6.34
CA MET A 153 18.22 -3.68 -5.73
C MET A 153 18.27 -3.66 -4.20
N ALA A 154 19.41 -4.02 -3.60
CA ALA A 154 19.61 -3.94 -2.16
C ALA A 154 19.51 -2.50 -1.65
N GLY A 155 20.08 -1.54 -2.38
CA GLY A 155 20.01 -0.11 -2.08
C GLY A 155 18.58 0.45 -2.12
N LEU A 156 17.73 -0.03 -3.04
CA LEU A 156 16.31 0.36 -3.08
C LEU A 156 15.57 -0.01 -1.80
N GLY A 157 15.89 -1.16 -1.18
CA GLY A 157 15.33 -1.55 0.11
C GLY A 157 15.65 -0.54 1.21
N VAL A 158 16.89 -0.11 1.31
CA VAL A 158 17.32 0.91 2.29
C VAL A 158 16.68 2.25 1.97
N LEU A 159 16.68 2.66 0.71
CA LEU A 159 16.09 3.93 0.25
C LEU A 159 14.58 4.00 0.54
N THR A 160 13.89 2.89 0.52
CA THR A 160 12.47 2.79 0.87
C THR A 160 12.25 2.75 2.39
N ALA A 161 13.06 2.02 3.13
CA ALA A 161 12.90 1.84 4.57
C ALA A 161 13.16 3.14 5.36
N VAL A 162 14.17 3.91 4.98
CA VAL A 162 14.55 5.14 5.70
C VAL A 162 13.42 6.18 5.74
N PRO A 163 12.79 6.59 4.60
CA PRO A 163 11.66 7.51 4.62
C PRO A 163 10.46 6.99 5.43
N LEU A 164 10.17 5.68 5.37
CA LEU A 164 9.07 5.08 6.12
C LEU A 164 9.30 5.13 7.63
N ILE A 165 10.53 4.89 8.07
CA ILE A 165 10.91 5.01 9.50
C ILE A 165 10.81 6.46 9.96
N LEU A 166 11.35 7.40 9.17
CA LEU A 166 11.29 8.83 9.47
C LEU A 166 9.85 9.35 9.52
N PHE A 167 9.02 8.95 8.57
CA PHE A 167 7.60 9.28 8.56
C PHE A 167 6.88 8.72 9.79
N SER A 168 7.15 7.47 10.16
CA SER A 168 6.56 6.84 11.35
C SER A 168 7.01 7.54 12.64
N ALA A 169 8.24 8.02 12.71
CA ALA A 169 8.75 8.80 13.83
C ALA A 169 8.09 10.18 13.90
N ALA A 170 7.99 10.89 12.77
CA ALA A 170 7.35 12.20 12.66
C ALA A 170 5.85 12.13 13.01
N ALA A 171 5.13 11.13 12.52
CA ALA A 171 3.71 10.94 12.81
C ALA A 171 3.42 10.78 14.30
N LYS A 172 4.35 10.22 15.07
CA LYS A 172 4.23 10.10 16.54
C LYS A 172 4.49 11.39 17.30
N SER A 173 5.31 12.28 16.74
CA SER A 173 5.62 13.57 17.39
C SER A 173 4.50 14.60 17.21
N LEU A 174 3.54 14.33 16.31
CA LEU A 174 2.41 15.21 15.97
C LEU A 174 1.10 14.84 16.68
N THR A 175 1.08 13.73 17.45
CA THR A 175 -0.03 13.30 18.31
C THR A 175 0.29 13.51 19.77
#